data_cc59f6728aa3299ec96b0cc5a6e68de8
#
_entry.id   cc59f6728aa3299ec96b0cc5a6e68de8
#
_cell.length_a   1.000
_cell.length_b   1.000
_cell.length_c   1.000
_cell.angle_alpha   90.00
_cell.angle_beta   90.00
_cell.angle_gamma   90.00
#
_symmetry.space_group_name_H-M   'P 1'
#
loop_
_entity.id
_entity.type
_entity.pdbx_description
1 polymer ?
#
loop_
_entity_poly.entity_id
_entity_poly.type
_entity_poly.pdbx_seq_one_letter_code
_entity_poly.pdbx_strand_id
1 'polypeptide(L)'
;MTDPNNKTKRSMRSRIIVLILAVILAGGGWWTWKEGRPLFYGVQAYIYGFPMMMDLTRETATTVPTAGQFGAPVNQFAVMTEYPDASFRAVVRTGLDTLFAVAWADLDEEPLVLSVPDTDGRYYVIALFDMWTNIFASIGSRTTGTEAGHFMVAGPNWQGTPPPDVKQVYRSPSRFVWVNGQMRADGPKDYDVVNPLQKQYKLTPLSAWGEQYTPPQEVPYTANPDTKIPPLERISNMDAGEYFGRLARLLKDNQPLPADGPMVDMLNELGIEVGKDFDISRIDPSSAKALRRAMVTFSILEKAVHVMPTKDGWAVMPSDIGDYGTDYVNRAGIAFVGLGAVQPIDVSYPVAFNDSEDEPFDGASRYVLRFDRDQLPPTKVIWSVSIYDPDGFYVPNSINRYNLSAWMPLKYNEDGSLDMYIQAESPGVDKESNWLPAPASGTFNLVTRIFWPDSSVLDNTWQMPGVKKVQ
;
A
#
# COMPACT_ATOMS: atom_id res chain seq x y z
N MET A 1 -19.96 25.59 10.19
CA MET A 1 -20.30 24.22 9.75
C MET A 1 -19.07 23.38 10.01
N THR A 2 -19.12 22.45 10.95
CA THR A 2 -17.96 21.60 11.30
C THR A 2 -17.91 20.46 10.28
N ASP A 3 -16.78 20.34 9.59
CA ASP A 3 -16.50 19.32 8.58
C ASP A 3 -16.77 17.90 9.14
N PRO A 4 -17.69 17.12 8.56
CA PRO A 4 -17.99 15.76 9.02
C PRO A 4 -16.77 14.82 8.95
N ASN A 5 -15.82 15.06 8.03
CA ASN A 5 -14.55 14.34 7.94
C ASN A 5 -13.64 14.52 9.17
N ASN A 6 -13.78 15.65 9.88
CA ASN A 6 -13.03 15.91 11.10
C ASN A 6 -13.50 15.05 12.29
N LYS A 7 -14.76 14.58 12.30
CA LYS A 7 -15.27 13.66 13.32
C LYS A 7 -14.76 12.23 13.12
N THR A 8 -14.63 11.78 11.88
CA THR A 8 -14.15 10.41 11.56
C THR A 8 -12.63 10.29 11.81
N LYS A 9 -11.85 11.32 11.40
CA LYS A 9 -10.41 11.41 11.74
C LYS A 9 -10.17 11.42 13.26
N ARG A 10 -11.02 12.12 14.02
CA ARG A 10 -10.94 12.15 15.48
C ARG A 10 -11.28 10.80 16.14
N SER A 11 -12.18 10.02 15.56
CA SER A 11 -12.63 8.73 16.10
C SER A 11 -11.57 7.63 15.98
N MET A 12 -10.88 7.52 14.85
CA MET A 12 -9.81 6.53 14.65
C MET A 12 -8.57 6.88 15.47
N ARG A 13 -8.12 8.16 15.43
CA ARG A 13 -7.05 8.66 16.32
C ARG A 13 -7.36 8.43 17.79
N SER A 14 -8.60 8.69 18.24
CA SER A 14 -8.96 8.49 19.64
C SER A 14 -8.99 7.03 20.06
N ARG A 15 -9.40 6.10 19.21
CA ARG A 15 -9.48 4.66 19.55
C ARG A 15 -8.09 4.02 19.57
N ILE A 16 -7.22 4.33 18.60
CA ILE A 16 -5.83 3.84 18.61
C ILE A 16 -5.05 4.47 19.77
N ILE A 17 -5.23 5.77 20.02
CA ILE A 17 -4.65 6.44 21.18
C ILE A 17 -5.20 5.84 22.49
N VAL A 18 -6.48 5.52 22.57
CA VAL A 18 -7.08 4.84 23.72
C VAL A 18 -6.56 3.41 23.88
N LEU A 19 -6.34 2.65 22.80
CA LEU A 19 -5.68 1.34 22.86
C LEU A 19 -4.22 1.46 23.30
N ILE A 20 -3.48 2.42 22.78
CA ILE A 20 -2.10 2.72 23.20
C ILE A 20 -2.08 3.16 24.67
N LEU A 21 -2.99 4.06 25.09
CA LEU A 21 -3.13 4.49 26.48
C LEU A 21 -3.62 3.35 27.39
N ALA A 22 -4.49 2.46 26.93
CA ALA A 22 -4.94 1.29 27.70
C ALA A 22 -3.80 0.29 27.93
N VAL A 23 -2.93 0.08 26.95
CA VAL A 23 -1.72 -0.75 27.11
C VAL A 23 -0.72 -0.08 28.06
N ILE A 24 -0.60 1.26 27.99
CA ILE A 24 0.21 2.06 28.91
C ILE A 24 -0.36 1.98 30.34
N LEU A 25 -1.69 2.01 30.50
CA LEU A 25 -2.38 1.97 31.79
C LEU A 25 -2.54 0.55 32.36
N ALA A 26 -2.68 -0.49 31.53
CA ALA A 26 -2.80 -1.89 31.96
C ALA A 26 -1.50 -2.44 32.58
N GLY A 27 -0.38 -1.75 32.43
CA GLY A 27 0.89 -2.07 33.10
C GLY A 27 0.94 -1.79 34.63
N GLY A 28 -0.19 -1.46 35.25
CA GLY A 28 -0.51 -1.42 36.69
C GLY A 28 0.54 -0.81 37.61
N GLY A 29 0.25 0.36 38.16
CA GLY A 29 0.95 0.91 39.31
C GLY A 29 1.70 2.23 38.98
N TRP A 30 1.55 3.18 39.81
CA TRP A 30 2.11 4.53 39.88
C TRP A 30 3.28 4.79 38.92
N TRP A 31 2.95 5.18 37.69
CA TRP A 31 3.92 5.59 36.69
C TRP A 31 4.44 6.97 37.08
N THR A 32 5.70 7.02 37.51
CA THR A 32 6.37 8.30 37.58
C THR A 32 6.52 8.85 36.16
N TRP A 33 6.36 10.15 35.96
CA TRP A 33 6.61 10.85 34.69
C TRP A 33 7.95 10.45 34.05
N LYS A 34 8.93 10.08 34.86
CA LYS A 34 10.25 9.58 34.44
C LYS A 34 10.23 8.25 33.65
N GLU A 35 9.30 7.34 33.94
CA GLU A 35 9.23 6.04 33.22
C GLU A 35 8.17 6.05 32.09
N GLY A 36 7.13 6.84 32.22
CA GLY A 36 6.02 6.93 31.24
C GLY A 36 6.42 7.66 29.95
N ARG A 37 7.19 8.74 30.09
CA ARG A 37 7.63 9.55 28.95
C ARG A 37 8.52 8.79 27.96
N PRO A 38 9.59 8.08 28.37
CA PRO A 38 10.42 7.30 27.44
C PRO A 38 9.62 6.20 26.73
N LEU A 39 8.68 5.51 27.40
CA LEU A 39 7.87 4.49 26.77
C LEU A 39 6.91 5.08 25.74
N PHE A 40 6.25 6.22 26.05
CA PHE A 40 5.41 6.92 25.09
C PHE A 40 6.22 7.31 23.84
N TYR A 41 7.42 7.84 24.01
CA TYR A 41 8.31 8.19 22.93
C TYR A 41 8.77 6.96 22.14
N GLY A 42 9.05 5.84 22.81
CA GLY A 42 9.40 4.58 22.17
C GLY A 42 8.29 4.05 21.26
N VAL A 43 7.04 4.12 21.72
CA VAL A 43 5.86 3.75 20.90
C VAL A 43 5.71 4.68 19.70
N GLN A 44 5.86 6.01 19.90
CA GLN A 44 5.81 6.97 18.80
C GLN A 44 6.95 6.75 17.79
N ALA A 45 8.16 6.48 18.26
CA ALA A 45 9.31 6.16 17.43
C ALA A 45 9.10 4.86 16.63
N TYR A 46 8.46 3.85 17.24
CA TYR A 46 8.09 2.63 16.52
C TYR A 46 7.10 2.92 15.39
N ILE A 47 6.02 3.63 15.69
CA ILE A 47 4.99 3.99 14.70
C ILE A 47 5.59 4.85 13.58
N TYR A 48 6.42 5.84 13.94
CA TYR A 48 7.13 6.69 12.98
C TYR A 48 8.05 5.88 12.06
N GLY A 49 8.80 4.92 12.64
CA GLY A 49 9.73 4.06 11.91
C GLY A 49 9.07 2.98 11.06
N PHE A 50 7.77 2.73 11.22
CA PHE A 50 7.09 1.63 10.52
C PHE A 50 7.19 1.70 8.97
N PRO A 51 7.30 2.86 8.30
CA PRO A 51 7.61 2.93 6.87
C PRO A 51 8.90 2.22 6.43
N MET A 52 9.77 1.82 7.37
CA MET A 52 10.93 0.96 7.03
C MET A 52 10.52 -0.32 6.29
N MET A 53 9.27 -0.72 6.40
CA MET A 53 8.73 -1.80 5.59
C MET A 53 8.92 -1.54 4.11
N MET A 54 8.86 -0.26 3.68
CA MET A 54 9.21 0.14 2.32
C MET A 54 10.66 -0.23 1.97
N ASP A 55 11.63 -0.05 2.88
CA ASP A 55 13.02 -0.47 2.70
C ASP A 55 13.16 -2.00 2.59
N LEU A 56 12.44 -2.76 3.40
CA LEU A 56 12.42 -4.22 3.30
C LEU A 56 11.82 -4.72 1.99
N THR A 57 10.80 -4.03 1.50
CA THR A 57 10.18 -4.31 0.19
C THR A 57 11.18 -4.00 -0.94
N ARG A 58 11.91 -2.88 -0.84
CA ARG A 58 12.98 -2.52 -1.77
C ARG A 58 14.08 -3.61 -1.78
N GLU A 59 14.58 -4.00 -0.61
CA GLU A 59 15.59 -5.08 -0.51
C GLU A 59 15.11 -6.36 -1.20
N THR A 60 13.86 -6.77 -0.93
CA THR A 60 13.28 -7.97 -1.54
C THR A 60 13.19 -7.85 -3.07
N ALA A 61 12.75 -6.70 -3.58
CA ALA A 61 12.53 -6.48 -5.00
C ALA A 61 13.84 -6.25 -5.79
N THR A 62 14.90 -5.71 -5.15
CA THR A 62 16.12 -5.30 -5.86
C THR A 62 17.31 -6.25 -5.67
N THR A 63 17.20 -7.26 -4.78
CA THR A 63 18.26 -8.27 -4.59
C THR A 63 18.13 -9.37 -5.65
N VAL A 64 18.22 -8.96 -6.91
CA VAL A 64 18.15 -9.81 -8.10
C VAL A 64 19.17 -9.33 -9.15
N PRO A 65 19.81 -10.24 -9.92
CA PRO A 65 20.81 -9.84 -10.92
C PRO A 65 20.21 -9.26 -12.20
N THR A 66 18.95 -9.62 -12.53
CA THR A 66 18.26 -9.25 -13.78
C THR A 66 16.84 -8.81 -13.49
N ALA A 67 16.33 -7.93 -14.35
CA ALA A 67 14.92 -7.55 -14.30
C ALA A 67 14.02 -8.75 -14.68
N GLY A 68 12.92 -8.89 -13.93
CA GLY A 68 11.94 -9.98 -14.11
C GLY A 68 10.53 -9.51 -13.77
N GLN A 69 9.66 -10.46 -13.44
CA GLN A 69 8.26 -10.20 -13.15
C GLN A 69 8.04 -9.61 -11.76
N PHE A 70 8.81 -10.02 -10.76
CA PHE A 70 8.60 -9.66 -9.35
C PHE A 70 9.76 -8.90 -8.71
N GLY A 71 10.83 -8.65 -9.47
CA GLY A 71 11.99 -7.91 -8.98
C GLY A 71 12.87 -7.45 -10.12
N ALA A 72 13.61 -6.37 -9.89
CA ALA A 72 14.59 -5.83 -10.83
C ALA A 72 15.71 -5.13 -10.05
N PRO A 73 16.92 -5.04 -10.63
CA PRO A 73 17.94 -4.16 -10.09
C PRO A 73 17.44 -2.73 -9.93
N VAL A 74 18.05 -1.98 -9.03
CA VAL A 74 17.77 -0.55 -8.85
C VAL A 74 17.81 0.18 -10.20
N ASN A 75 16.92 1.14 -10.39
CA ASN A 75 16.74 1.91 -11.63
C ASN A 75 16.25 1.10 -12.85
N GLN A 76 15.68 -0.08 -12.61
CA GLN A 76 15.08 -0.90 -13.66
C GLN A 76 13.67 -1.33 -13.27
N PHE A 77 12.80 -1.53 -14.27
CA PHE A 77 11.44 -2.02 -14.05
C PHE A 77 11.37 -3.54 -13.95
N ALA A 78 10.72 -4.04 -12.92
CA ALA A 78 10.11 -5.36 -12.89
C ALA A 78 8.72 -5.24 -13.52
N VAL A 79 8.41 -6.09 -14.51
CA VAL A 79 7.15 -6.03 -15.26
C VAL A 79 6.38 -7.32 -15.07
N MET A 80 5.21 -7.23 -14.42
CA MET A 80 4.28 -8.35 -14.32
C MET A 80 3.55 -8.53 -15.65
N THR A 81 3.70 -9.69 -16.26
CA THR A 81 3.14 -10.00 -17.59
C THR A 81 1.80 -10.73 -17.52
N GLU A 82 1.40 -11.15 -16.33
CA GLU A 82 0.15 -11.85 -16.02
C GLU A 82 -0.30 -11.55 -14.59
N TYR A 83 -1.54 -11.80 -14.29
CA TYR A 83 -2.05 -11.64 -12.94
C TYR A 83 -1.40 -12.62 -11.97
N PRO A 84 -1.14 -12.18 -10.71
CA PRO A 84 -0.69 -13.09 -9.68
C PRO A 84 -1.78 -14.10 -9.30
N ASP A 85 -1.36 -15.29 -8.97
CA ASP A 85 -2.22 -16.35 -8.44
C ASP A 85 -2.07 -16.50 -6.91
N ALA A 86 -2.66 -17.56 -6.35
CA ALA A 86 -2.61 -17.84 -4.93
C ALA A 86 -1.21 -18.21 -4.38
N SER A 87 -0.20 -18.39 -5.21
CA SER A 87 1.20 -18.61 -4.80
C SER A 87 1.94 -17.30 -4.51
N PHE A 88 1.41 -16.17 -4.99
CA PHE A 88 2.03 -14.86 -4.83
C PHE A 88 1.96 -14.37 -3.38
N ARG A 89 3.12 -14.06 -2.77
CA ARG A 89 3.26 -13.65 -1.38
C ARG A 89 4.12 -12.39 -1.18
N ALA A 90 4.53 -11.72 -2.27
CA ALA A 90 5.45 -10.59 -2.18
C ALA A 90 4.78 -9.33 -1.61
N VAL A 91 3.49 -9.11 -1.91
CA VAL A 91 2.69 -7.98 -1.43
C VAL A 91 1.29 -8.48 -1.07
N VAL A 92 0.75 -7.99 0.04
CA VAL A 92 -0.62 -8.31 0.47
C VAL A 92 -1.67 -7.58 -0.38
N ARG A 93 -2.85 -8.16 -0.54
CA ARG A 93 -4.02 -7.57 -1.19
C ARG A 93 -3.74 -7.04 -2.60
N THR A 94 -2.98 -7.78 -3.40
CA THR A 94 -2.70 -7.44 -4.80
C THR A 94 -4.00 -7.42 -5.62
N GLY A 95 -4.13 -6.48 -6.58
CA GLY A 95 -5.29 -6.38 -7.46
C GLY A 95 -5.16 -7.26 -8.70
N LEU A 96 -6.29 -7.55 -9.36
CA LEU A 96 -6.41 -8.29 -10.63
C LEU A 96 -7.17 -7.49 -11.71
N ASP A 97 -7.05 -6.18 -11.68
CA ASP A 97 -7.65 -5.27 -12.68
C ASP A 97 -6.59 -4.51 -13.45
N THR A 98 -5.35 -4.60 -12.96
CA THR A 98 -4.18 -3.95 -13.56
C THR A 98 -3.00 -4.91 -13.58
N LEU A 99 -2.13 -4.78 -14.57
CA LEU A 99 -0.79 -5.33 -14.51
C LEU A 99 0.16 -4.27 -13.95
N PHE A 100 1.17 -4.73 -13.22
CA PHE A 100 2.11 -3.87 -12.53
C PHE A 100 3.44 -3.77 -13.28
N ALA A 101 3.98 -2.57 -13.35
CA ALA A 101 5.37 -2.32 -13.69
C ALA A 101 5.97 -1.48 -12.58
N VAL A 102 6.89 -2.05 -11.81
CA VAL A 102 7.43 -1.42 -10.61
C VAL A 102 8.94 -1.26 -10.71
N ALA A 103 9.46 -0.15 -10.19
CA ALA A 103 10.89 0.08 -10.10
C ALA A 103 11.24 0.77 -8.78
N TRP A 104 12.48 0.57 -8.34
CA TRP A 104 13.07 1.32 -7.25
C TRP A 104 14.14 2.24 -7.82
N ALA A 105 13.88 3.53 -7.77
CA ALA A 105 14.80 4.56 -8.22
C ALA A 105 15.73 4.97 -7.08
N ASP A 106 17.02 5.02 -7.34
CA ASP A 106 18.04 5.63 -6.46
C ASP A 106 18.47 6.96 -7.10
N LEU A 107 18.24 8.05 -6.36
CA LEU A 107 18.49 9.42 -6.82
C LEU A 107 19.73 10.05 -6.16
N ASP A 108 20.59 9.22 -5.57
CA ASP A 108 21.79 9.71 -4.87
C ASP A 108 22.78 10.40 -5.81
N GLU A 109 23.06 9.76 -6.94
CA GLU A 109 24.05 10.29 -7.89
C GLU A 109 23.44 11.33 -8.82
N GLU A 110 22.27 11.03 -9.40
CA GLU A 110 21.63 11.89 -10.39
C GLU A 110 20.13 11.65 -10.52
N PRO A 111 19.37 12.59 -11.14
CA PRO A 111 17.97 12.35 -11.51
C PRO A 111 17.82 11.26 -12.56
N LEU A 112 16.62 10.67 -12.58
CA LEU A 112 16.20 9.70 -13.59
C LEU A 112 15.06 10.29 -14.43
N VAL A 113 15.11 10.07 -15.72
CA VAL A 113 14.01 10.41 -16.63
C VAL A 113 13.15 9.17 -16.83
N LEU A 114 11.90 9.24 -16.35
CA LEU A 114 10.87 8.25 -16.57
C LEU A 114 10.21 8.50 -17.92
N SER A 115 10.35 7.56 -18.84
CA SER A 115 9.65 7.55 -20.12
C SER A 115 8.43 6.66 -20.05
N VAL A 116 7.28 7.18 -20.51
CA VAL A 116 6.01 6.45 -20.63
C VAL A 116 5.57 6.43 -22.09
N PRO A 117 5.02 5.31 -22.60
CA PRO A 117 4.49 5.23 -23.95
C PRO A 117 3.14 5.96 -24.07
N ASP A 118 2.70 6.18 -25.31
CA ASP A 118 1.29 6.42 -25.59
C ASP A 118 0.48 5.15 -25.30
N THR A 119 -0.54 5.26 -24.46
CA THR A 119 -1.38 4.13 -24.05
C THR A 119 -2.70 4.05 -24.82
N ASP A 120 -2.87 4.90 -25.83
CA ASP A 120 -4.07 4.98 -26.68
C ASP A 120 -5.37 5.07 -25.85
N GLY A 121 -5.39 5.96 -24.87
CA GLY A 121 -6.53 6.17 -23.98
C GLY A 121 -6.68 5.10 -22.87
N ARG A 122 -5.84 4.07 -22.81
CA ARG A 122 -5.87 3.06 -21.76
C ARG A 122 -5.47 3.66 -20.42
N TYR A 123 -6.27 3.38 -19.41
CA TYR A 123 -5.98 3.85 -18.05
C TYR A 123 -4.67 3.27 -17.51
N TYR A 124 -3.86 4.16 -16.97
CA TYR A 124 -2.71 3.83 -16.15
C TYR A 124 -2.49 4.88 -15.07
N VAL A 125 -1.80 4.50 -14.03
CA VAL A 125 -1.28 5.36 -12.97
C VAL A 125 0.10 4.88 -12.57
N ILE A 126 1.05 5.81 -12.44
CA ILE A 126 2.37 5.58 -11.86
C ILE A 126 2.47 6.49 -10.65
N ALA A 127 2.35 5.91 -9.46
CA ALA A 127 2.52 6.61 -8.21
C ALA A 127 3.99 6.61 -7.81
N LEU A 128 4.51 7.78 -7.44
CA LEU A 128 5.87 7.97 -6.94
C LEU A 128 5.82 8.09 -5.42
N PHE A 129 6.28 7.04 -4.74
CA PHE A 129 6.33 6.98 -3.28
C PHE A 129 7.70 7.40 -2.76
N ASP A 130 7.71 8.24 -1.74
CA ASP A 130 8.90 8.46 -0.92
C ASP A 130 9.11 7.29 0.08
N MET A 131 10.24 7.26 0.76
CA MET A 131 10.55 6.21 1.74
C MET A 131 9.70 6.27 3.02
N TRP A 132 8.90 7.32 3.18
CA TRP A 132 7.91 7.47 4.25
C TRP A 132 6.49 7.06 3.84
N THR A 133 6.34 6.44 2.66
CA THR A 133 5.08 6.01 2.05
C THR A 133 4.13 7.13 1.62
N ASN A 134 4.60 8.39 1.58
CA ASN A 134 3.83 9.44 0.94
C ASN A 134 3.95 9.34 -0.58
N ILE A 135 2.89 9.71 -1.29
CA ILE A 135 2.87 9.83 -2.75
C ILE A 135 3.08 11.31 -3.08
N PHE A 136 4.30 11.64 -3.48
CA PHE A 136 4.62 13.03 -3.83
C PHE A 136 4.25 13.39 -5.27
N ALA A 137 3.96 12.40 -6.11
CA ALA A 137 3.48 12.61 -7.47
C ALA A 137 2.72 11.38 -8.00
N SER A 138 1.75 11.63 -8.88
CA SER A 138 1.07 10.63 -9.71
C SER A 138 1.22 11.04 -11.18
N ILE A 139 1.66 10.13 -12.03
CA ILE A 139 1.75 10.26 -13.48
C ILE A 139 0.75 9.29 -14.08
N GLY A 140 -0.09 9.71 -15.01
CA GLY A 140 -1.07 8.81 -15.61
C GLY A 140 -2.30 9.50 -16.17
N SER A 141 -3.29 8.71 -16.51
CA SER A 141 -4.49 9.14 -17.24
C SER A 141 -5.19 10.36 -16.63
N ARG A 142 -5.21 10.45 -15.30
CA ARG A 142 -5.85 11.57 -14.58
C ARG A 142 -5.00 12.85 -14.57
N THR A 143 -3.69 12.72 -14.51
CA THR A 143 -2.77 13.85 -14.21
C THR A 143 -2.03 14.36 -15.43
N THR A 144 -1.49 13.45 -16.25
CA THR A 144 -0.63 13.78 -17.39
C THR A 144 -1.21 13.34 -18.73
N GLY A 145 -2.37 12.69 -18.71
CA GLY A 145 -2.98 12.12 -19.91
C GLY A 145 -2.41 10.78 -20.30
N THR A 146 -2.77 10.31 -21.49
CA THR A 146 -2.43 8.97 -22.00
C THR A 146 -1.38 8.99 -23.12
N GLU A 147 -0.98 10.18 -23.55
CA GLU A 147 0.06 10.39 -24.59
C GLU A 147 1.45 10.08 -24.06
N ALA A 148 2.34 9.64 -24.93
CA ALA A 148 3.76 9.43 -24.59
C ALA A 148 4.40 10.67 -23.96
N GLY A 149 5.30 10.45 -23.02
CA GLY A 149 5.94 11.56 -22.34
C GLY A 149 7.17 11.17 -21.53
N HIS A 150 7.95 12.21 -21.19
CA HIS A 150 9.14 12.10 -20.36
C HIS A 150 8.98 12.97 -19.12
N PHE A 151 9.23 12.37 -17.97
CA PHE A 151 9.05 12.98 -16.65
C PHE A 151 10.32 12.77 -15.84
N MET A 152 10.88 13.81 -15.28
CA MET A 152 12.11 13.66 -14.50
C MET A 152 11.81 13.53 -13.02
N VAL A 153 12.40 12.52 -12.38
CA VAL A 153 12.39 12.34 -10.94
C VAL A 153 13.77 12.75 -10.41
N ALA A 154 13.80 13.78 -9.59
CA ALA A 154 15.03 14.36 -9.06
C ALA A 154 15.09 14.18 -7.54
N GLY A 155 16.27 13.93 -7.01
CA GLY A 155 16.51 13.88 -5.57
C GLY A 155 16.33 15.24 -4.89
N PRO A 156 16.25 15.27 -3.54
CA PRO A 156 15.89 16.47 -2.78
C PRO A 156 16.87 17.65 -3.00
N ASN A 157 18.13 17.35 -3.25
CA ASN A 157 19.19 18.34 -3.35
C ASN A 157 19.58 18.72 -4.80
N TRP A 158 18.94 18.13 -5.80
CA TRP A 158 19.29 18.41 -7.19
C TRP A 158 18.89 19.83 -7.61
N GLN A 159 19.81 20.56 -8.28
CA GLN A 159 19.63 21.95 -8.67
C GLN A 159 19.94 22.22 -10.17
N GLY A 160 20.05 21.16 -10.97
CA GLY A 160 20.32 21.28 -12.40
C GLY A 160 19.15 21.80 -13.23
N THR A 161 19.36 21.90 -14.54
CA THR A 161 18.32 22.25 -15.51
C THR A 161 17.83 20.99 -16.22
N PRO A 162 16.51 20.76 -16.29
CA PRO A 162 15.95 19.60 -16.96
C PRO A 162 16.13 19.71 -18.49
N PRO A 163 16.22 18.58 -19.21
CA PRO A 163 16.16 18.56 -20.66
C PRO A 163 14.86 19.19 -21.21
N PRO A 164 14.91 19.82 -22.41
CA PRO A 164 13.77 20.59 -22.94
C PRO A 164 12.55 19.72 -23.31
N ASP A 165 12.73 18.42 -23.52
CA ASP A 165 11.67 17.44 -23.84
C ASP A 165 11.08 16.76 -22.61
N VAL A 166 11.57 17.08 -21.41
CA VAL A 166 10.97 16.67 -20.13
C VAL A 166 9.74 17.52 -19.85
N LYS A 167 8.57 16.90 -19.81
CA LYS A 167 7.28 17.59 -19.57
C LYS A 167 7.20 18.20 -18.17
N GLN A 168 7.73 17.49 -17.16
CA GLN A 168 7.66 17.92 -15.75
C GLN A 168 8.77 17.29 -14.92
N VAL A 169 9.22 18.03 -13.89
CA VAL A 169 10.17 17.56 -12.89
C VAL A 169 9.44 17.34 -11.57
N TYR A 170 9.54 16.14 -11.03
CA TYR A 170 9.07 15.78 -9.72
C TYR A 170 10.25 15.66 -8.76
N ARG A 171 10.21 16.42 -7.66
CA ARG A 171 11.27 16.38 -6.64
C ARG A 171 10.85 15.42 -5.53
N SER A 172 11.65 14.37 -5.37
CA SER A 172 11.48 13.44 -4.27
C SER A 172 11.98 14.05 -2.96
N PRO A 173 11.26 13.89 -1.85
CA PRO A 173 11.76 14.24 -0.52
C PRO A 173 12.79 13.23 0.03
N SER A 174 12.94 12.06 -0.59
CA SER A 174 13.85 10.99 -0.18
C SER A 174 14.78 10.57 -1.33
N ARG A 175 15.90 9.92 -0.96
CA ARG A 175 16.85 9.35 -1.93
C ARG A 175 16.21 8.27 -2.79
N PHE A 176 15.59 7.27 -2.13
CA PHE A 176 14.90 6.20 -2.85
C PHE A 176 13.45 6.57 -3.15
N VAL A 177 13.00 6.14 -4.32
CA VAL A 177 11.61 6.30 -4.77
C VAL A 177 11.09 4.96 -5.25
N TRP A 178 9.93 4.56 -4.75
CA TRP A 178 9.19 3.45 -5.34
C TRP A 178 8.30 3.96 -6.47
N VAL A 179 8.63 3.59 -7.69
CA VAL A 179 7.86 3.87 -8.90
C VAL A 179 6.87 2.72 -9.07
N ASN A 180 5.61 2.93 -8.69
CA ASN A 180 4.57 1.90 -8.71
C ASN A 180 3.59 2.18 -9.86
N GLY A 181 3.85 1.54 -11.00
CA GLY A 181 3.03 1.64 -12.19
C GLY A 181 1.96 0.55 -12.24
N GLN A 182 0.73 0.95 -12.54
CA GLN A 182 -0.43 0.09 -12.74
C GLN A 182 -1.09 0.45 -14.06
N MET A 183 -1.29 -0.52 -14.95
CA MET A 183 -1.98 -0.35 -16.22
C MET A 183 -3.18 -1.28 -16.29
N ARG A 184 -4.35 -0.76 -16.63
CA ARG A 184 -5.58 -1.55 -16.76
C ARG A 184 -5.36 -2.74 -17.71
N ALA A 185 -5.79 -3.91 -17.27
CA ALA A 185 -5.86 -5.12 -18.06
C ALA A 185 -7.20 -5.80 -17.82
N ASP A 186 -7.89 -6.21 -18.89
CA ASP A 186 -9.22 -6.83 -18.83
C ASP A 186 -9.09 -8.35 -19.00
N GLY A 187 -8.26 -8.96 -18.13
CA GLY A 187 -8.01 -10.38 -18.09
C GLY A 187 -6.93 -10.87 -19.08
N PRO A 188 -6.68 -12.20 -19.12
CA PRO A 188 -5.58 -12.79 -19.91
C PRO A 188 -5.59 -12.45 -21.40
N LYS A 189 -6.76 -12.27 -22.00
CA LYS A 189 -6.90 -11.87 -23.41
C LYS A 189 -6.32 -10.49 -23.75
N ASP A 190 -6.10 -9.66 -22.72
CA ASP A 190 -5.61 -8.29 -22.88
C ASP A 190 -4.08 -8.19 -22.69
N TYR A 191 -3.43 -9.28 -22.27
CA TYR A 191 -1.99 -9.28 -21.98
C TYR A 191 -1.13 -8.98 -23.22
N ASP A 192 -1.57 -9.40 -24.42
CA ASP A 192 -0.87 -9.11 -25.66
C ASP A 192 -0.85 -7.61 -26.03
N VAL A 193 -1.77 -6.82 -25.47
CA VAL A 193 -1.82 -5.38 -25.64
C VAL A 193 -1.05 -4.68 -24.51
N VAL A 194 -1.26 -5.09 -23.26
CA VAL A 194 -0.71 -4.40 -22.10
C VAL A 194 0.79 -4.62 -21.94
N ASN A 195 1.25 -5.86 -22.14
CA ASN A 195 2.67 -6.20 -21.94
C ASN A 195 3.63 -5.43 -22.86
N PRO A 196 3.38 -5.24 -24.17
CA PRO A 196 4.21 -4.39 -25.01
C PRO A 196 4.26 -2.93 -24.57
N LEU A 197 3.16 -2.41 -24.01
CA LEU A 197 3.12 -1.04 -23.47
C LEU A 197 3.96 -0.91 -22.21
N GLN A 198 3.79 -1.80 -21.24
CA GLN A 198 4.55 -1.76 -19.97
C GLN A 198 6.06 -1.94 -20.20
N LYS A 199 6.47 -2.75 -21.17
CA LYS A 199 7.88 -2.95 -21.52
C LYS A 199 8.56 -1.69 -22.10
N GLN A 200 7.80 -0.66 -22.43
CA GLN A 200 8.32 0.63 -22.90
C GLN A 200 8.59 1.61 -21.74
N TYR A 201 8.14 1.30 -20.52
CA TYR A 201 8.55 2.10 -19.36
C TYR A 201 10.06 2.00 -19.16
N LYS A 202 10.71 3.15 -19.00
CA LYS A 202 12.16 3.24 -18.81
C LYS A 202 12.50 4.27 -17.76
N LEU A 203 13.53 3.97 -16.99
CA LEU A 203 14.25 4.94 -16.16
C LEU A 203 15.62 5.13 -16.79
N THR A 204 15.89 6.34 -17.28
CA THR A 204 17.16 6.70 -17.92
C THR A 204 17.89 7.69 -17.02
N PRO A 205 19.14 7.42 -16.61
CA PRO A 205 19.95 8.38 -15.89
C PRO A 205 20.08 9.69 -16.70
N LEU A 206 20.05 10.84 -16.03
CA LEU A 206 20.12 12.13 -16.69
C LEU A 206 21.40 12.29 -17.53
N SER A 207 22.51 11.73 -17.04
CA SER A 207 23.80 11.72 -17.77
C SER A 207 23.76 10.95 -19.09
N ALA A 208 22.85 9.99 -19.24
CA ALA A 208 22.66 9.20 -20.46
C ALA A 208 21.48 9.70 -21.31
N TRP A 209 20.82 10.80 -20.90
CA TRP A 209 19.66 11.33 -21.62
C TRP A 209 20.06 11.94 -22.98
N GLY A 210 19.29 11.56 -24.00
CA GLY A 210 19.60 11.96 -25.39
C GLY A 210 20.53 10.99 -26.13
N GLU A 211 21.06 9.98 -25.45
CA GLU A 211 21.85 8.90 -26.01
C GLU A 211 21.09 7.58 -26.03
N GLN A 212 21.62 6.58 -26.75
CA GLN A 212 21.06 5.25 -26.71
C GLN A 212 21.43 4.59 -25.38
N TYR A 213 20.51 4.57 -24.42
CA TYR A 213 20.67 3.92 -23.11
C TYR A 213 19.99 2.54 -23.09
N THR A 214 20.76 1.55 -22.67
CA THR A 214 20.26 0.21 -22.33
C THR A 214 20.67 -0.08 -20.89
N PRO A 215 19.73 -0.36 -19.97
CA PRO A 215 20.08 -0.74 -18.61
C PRO A 215 21.01 -1.97 -18.61
N PRO A 216 21.90 -2.12 -17.61
CA PRO A 216 22.70 -3.32 -17.45
C PRO A 216 21.82 -4.57 -17.44
N GLN A 217 22.16 -5.55 -18.30
CA GLN A 217 21.37 -6.79 -18.41
C GLN A 217 21.55 -7.69 -17.19
N GLU A 218 22.69 -7.55 -16.52
CA GLU A 218 23.01 -8.25 -15.29
C GLU A 218 23.84 -7.33 -14.40
N VAL A 219 23.52 -7.29 -13.11
CA VAL A 219 24.27 -6.53 -12.11
C VAL A 219 24.83 -7.45 -11.04
N PRO A 220 26.01 -7.16 -10.45
CA PRO A 220 26.48 -7.84 -9.28
C PRO A 220 25.48 -7.69 -8.12
N TYR A 221 25.19 -8.77 -7.43
CA TYR A 221 24.32 -8.76 -6.27
C TYR A 221 24.81 -9.71 -5.19
N THR A 222 24.43 -9.45 -3.93
CA THR A 222 24.62 -10.37 -2.83
C THR A 222 23.28 -10.96 -2.44
N ALA A 223 23.15 -12.28 -2.54
CA ALA A 223 21.93 -12.95 -2.14
C ALA A 223 21.64 -12.72 -0.66
N ASN A 224 20.44 -12.28 -0.36
CA ASN A 224 19.95 -12.13 1.01
C ASN A 224 18.86 -13.17 1.27
N PRO A 225 19.11 -14.22 2.09
CA PRO A 225 18.13 -15.26 2.37
C PRO A 225 16.86 -14.71 3.04
N ASP A 226 16.96 -13.60 3.76
CA ASP A 226 15.82 -12.98 4.45
C ASP A 226 14.79 -12.38 3.49
N THR A 227 15.16 -12.13 2.22
CA THR A 227 14.20 -11.65 1.21
C THR A 227 13.13 -12.68 0.85
N LYS A 228 13.28 -13.93 1.26
CA LYS A 228 12.24 -14.96 1.15
C LYS A 228 11.16 -14.85 2.21
N ILE A 229 11.44 -14.11 3.30
CA ILE A 229 10.50 -13.87 4.40
C ILE A 229 9.71 -12.59 4.06
N PRO A 230 8.38 -12.61 4.12
CA PRO A 230 7.57 -11.41 3.88
C PRO A 230 8.00 -10.22 4.77
N PRO A 231 7.98 -8.97 4.26
CA PRO A 231 8.43 -7.81 5.03
C PRO A 231 7.77 -7.64 6.40
N LEU A 232 6.46 -7.89 6.52
CA LEU A 232 5.75 -7.83 7.82
C LEU A 232 6.29 -8.86 8.82
N GLU A 233 6.53 -10.08 8.37
CA GLU A 233 7.09 -11.14 9.21
C GLU A 233 8.53 -10.82 9.63
N ARG A 234 9.33 -10.22 8.73
CA ARG A 234 10.67 -9.73 9.08
C ARG A 234 10.61 -8.68 10.18
N ILE A 235 9.69 -7.70 10.09
CA ILE A 235 9.50 -6.66 11.13
C ILE A 235 9.06 -7.29 12.44
N SER A 236 8.13 -8.25 12.44
CA SER A 236 7.63 -8.88 13.66
C SER A 236 8.71 -9.65 14.42
N ASN A 237 9.71 -10.15 13.71
CA ASN A 237 10.83 -10.92 14.27
C ASN A 237 12.01 -10.06 14.73
N MET A 238 12.04 -8.75 14.41
CA MET A 238 13.13 -7.86 14.83
C MET A 238 13.11 -7.61 16.33
N ASP A 239 14.29 -7.60 16.93
CA ASP A 239 14.45 -7.01 18.25
C ASP A 239 14.57 -5.47 18.18
N ALA A 240 14.56 -4.82 19.34
CA ALA A 240 14.60 -3.35 19.38
C ALA A 240 15.93 -2.78 18.85
N GLY A 241 17.05 -3.48 19.00
CA GLY A 241 18.34 -3.05 18.47
C GLY A 241 18.35 -3.06 16.95
N GLU A 242 17.81 -4.11 16.36
CA GLU A 242 17.70 -4.25 14.92
C GLU A 242 16.70 -3.24 14.34
N TYR A 243 15.50 -3.13 14.92
CA TYR A 243 14.44 -2.22 14.45
C TYR A 243 14.92 -0.77 14.46
N PHE A 244 15.34 -0.27 15.61
CA PHE A 244 15.75 1.13 15.73
C PHE A 244 17.11 1.42 15.11
N GLY A 245 18.00 0.41 15.00
CA GLY A 245 19.20 0.50 14.20
C GLY A 245 18.92 0.68 12.72
N ARG A 246 17.91 -0.04 12.18
CA ARG A 246 17.45 0.13 10.80
C ARG A 246 16.81 1.51 10.60
N LEU A 247 15.97 1.96 11.53
CA LEU A 247 15.41 3.31 11.50
C LEU A 247 16.50 4.38 11.42
N ALA A 248 17.52 4.30 12.28
CA ALA A 248 18.64 5.25 12.27
C ALA A 248 19.39 5.25 10.91
N ARG A 249 19.58 4.09 10.28
CA ARG A 249 20.16 4.00 8.93
C ARG A 249 19.27 4.66 7.89
N LEU A 250 17.95 4.42 7.92
CA LEU A 250 17.01 5.08 7.02
C LEU A 250 17.05 6.60 7.13
N LEU A 251 17.17 7.11 8.35
CA LEU A 251 17.26 8.54 8.62
C LEU A 251 18.56 9.19 8.09
N LYS A 252 19.62 8.42 7.80
CA LYS A 252 20.81 8.94 7.12
C LYS A 252 20.56 9.26 5.67
N ASP A 253 19.93 8.32 4.97
CA ASP A 253 19.72 8.38 3.52
C ASP A 253 18.44 9.13 3.15
N ASN A 254 17.45 9.12 4.06
CA ASN A 254 16.14 9.72 3.84
C ASN A 254 15.81 10.65 5.02
N GLN A 255 16.11 11.92 4.85
CA GLN A 255 15.92 12.91 5.91
C GLN A 255 14.46 13.00 6.36
N PRO A 256 14.18 13.23 7.67
CA PRO A 256 12.86 13.56 8.13
C PRO A 256 12.27 14.74 7.37
N LEU A 257 10.95 14.74 7.19
CA LEU A 257 10.27 15.89 6.59
C LEU A 257 10.34 17.10 7.52
N PRO A 258 10.27 18.34 7.01
CA PRO A 258 10.31 19.54 7.86
C PRO A 258 9.27 19.56 8.99
N ALA A 259 8.11 18.93 8.77
CA ALA A 259 7.05 18.82 9.76
C ALA A 259 7.35 17.81 10.89
N ASP A 260 8.35 16.95 10.70
CA ASP A 260 8.72 15.89 11.67
C ASP A 260 9.60 16.41 12.83
N GLY A 261 9.90 17.70 12.91
CA GLY A 261 10.74 18.29 13.96
C GLY A 261 10.42 17.78 15.37
N PRO A 262 9.14 17.84 15.84
CA PRO A 262 8.78 17.33 17.16
C PRO A 262 9.04 15.81 17.34
N MET A 263 8.94 15.02 16.27
CA MET A 263 9.28 13.59 16.30
C MET A 263 10.79 13.38 16.39
N VAL A 264 11.56 14.18 15.67
CA VAL A 264 13.04 14.16 15.74
C VAL A 264 13.51 14.50 17.16
N ASP A 265 12.87 15.44 17.83
CA ASP A 265 13.17 15.73 19.23
C ASP A 265 12.92 14.52 20.14
N MET A 266 11.80 13.81 19.95
CA MET A 266 11.50 12.58 20.70
C MET A 266 12.53 11.46 20.42
N LEU A 267 12.96 11.31 19.15
CA LEU A 267 14.00 10.34 18.78
C LEU A 267 15.33 10.67 19.45
N ASN A 268 15.73 11.94 19.44
CA ASN A 268 16.97 12.40 20.09
C ASN A 268 16.97 12.11 21.60
N GLU A 269 15.83 12.34 22.29
CA GLU A 269 15.70 12.01 23.71
C GLU A 269 15.82 10.50 23.99
N LEU A 270 15.51 9.65 23.02
CA LEU A 270 15.70 8.19 23.10
C LEU A 270 17.11 7.74 22.70
N GLY A 271 17.98 8.66 22.27
CA GLY A 271 19.32 8.36 21.76
C GLY A 271 19.36 7.91 20.31
N ILE A 272 18.30 8.17 19.55
CA ILE A 272 18.25 7.93 18.09
C ILE A 272 18.44 9.28 17.40
N GLU A 273 19.67 9.54 16.93
CA GLU A 273 20.02 10.81 16.30
C GLU A 273 20.08 10.67 14.76
N VAL A 274 19.45 11.62 14.05
CA VAL A 274 19.49 11.64 12.57
C VAL A 274 20.92 11.73 12.07
N GLY A 275 21.27 10.89 11.11
CA GLY A 275 22.61 10.86 10.52
C GLY A 275 23.69 10.13 11.33
N LYS A 276 23.35 9.62 12.53
CA LYS A 276 24.30 8.86 13.36
C LYS A 276 23.98 7.36 13.40
N ASP A 277 24.99 6.56 13.74
CA ASP A 277 24.80 5.15 14.02
C ASP A 277 24.10 4.96 15.37
N PHE A 278 23.21 3.99 15.44
CA PHE A 278 22.49 3.65 16.65
C PHE A 278 22.95 2.29 17.20
N ASP A 279 23.21 2.26 18.51
CA ASP A 279 23.48 1.04 19.27
C ASP A 279 22.71 1.10 20.59
N ILE A 280 21.71 0.25 20.74
CA ILE A 280 20.83 0.19 21.93
C ILE A 280 21.59 -0.09 23.22
N SER A 281 22.81 -0.66 23.16
CA SER A 281 23.64 -0.92 24.32
C SER A 281 24.37 0.32 24.84
N ARG A 282 24.43 1.40 24.05
CA ARG A 282 25.19 2.63 24.35
C ARG A 282 24.33 3.82 24.77
N ILE A 283 23.00 3.68 24.66
CA ILE A 283 22.07 4.74 25.07
C ILE A 283 21.71 4.62 26.56
N ASP A 284 20.98 5.61 27.09
CA ASP A 284 20.48 5.58 28.45
C ASP A 284 19.68 4.30 28.73
N PRO A 285 19.90 3.61 29.87
CA PRO A 285 19.23 2.34 30.20
C PRO A 285 17.70 2.45 30.24
N SER A 286 17.13 3.60 30.63
CA SER A 286 15.67 3.82 30.64
C SER A 286 15.11 3.92 29.23
N SER A 287 15.80 4.60 28.32
CA SER A 287 15.49 4.66 26.90
C SER A 287 15.59 3.28 26.25
N ALA A 288 16.68 2.53 26.50
CA ALA A 288 16.82 1.17 25.98
C ALA A 288 15.71 0.23 26.47
N LYS A 289 15.29 0.33 27.74
CA LYS A 289 14.16 -0.41 28.30
C LYS A 289 12.83 -0.01 27.62
N ALA A 290 12.65 1.28 27.37
CA ALA A 290 11.46 1.81 26.72
C ALA A 290 11.35 1.32 25.26
N LEU A 291 12.44 1.38 24.49
CA LEU A 291 12.48 0.88 23.11
C LEU A 291 12.18 -0.63 23.02
N ARG A 292 12.75 -1.45 23.92
CA ARG A 292 12.43 -2.89 23.97
C ARG A 292 10.94 -3.12 24.27
N ARG A 293 10.33 -2.34 25.14
CA ARG A 293 8.89 -2.43 25.43
C ARG A 293 8.02 -1.94 24.29
N ALA A 294 8.50 -0.96 23.52
CA ALA A 294 7.76 -0.43 22.38
C ALA A 294 7.57 -1.45 21.24
N MET A 295 8.34 -2.54 21.22
CA MET A 295 8.18 -3.60 20.20
C MET A 295 6.78 -4.24 20.23
N VAL A 296 6.06 -4.20 21.35
CA VAL A 296 4.67 -4.67 21.45
C VAL A 296 3.72 -3.90 20.50
N THR A 297 4.15 -2.74 20.00
CA THR A 297 3.34 -1.90 19.10
C THR A 297 2.98 -2.64 17.81
N PHE A 298 3.81 -3.59 17.33
CA PHE A 298 3.45 -4.45 16.20
C PHE A 298 2.11 -5.17 16.42
N SER A 299 1.97 -5.88 17.56
CA SER A 299 0.73 -6.59 17.89
C SER A 299 -0.46 -5.65 18.13
N ILE A 300 -0.20 -4.39 18.51
CA ILE A 300 -1.26 -3.38 18.66
C ILE A 300 -1.73 -2.92 17.27
N LEU A 301 -0.83 -2.66 16.34
CA LEU A 301 -1.16 -2.31 14.96
C LEU A 301 -1.95 -3.45 14.28
N GLU A 302 -1.49 -4.68 14.42
CA GLU A 302 -2.16 -5.88 13.91
C GLU A 302 -3.62 -5.97 14.40
N LYS A 303 -3.86 -5.79 15.70
CA LYS A 303 -5.22 -5.81 16.26
C LYS A 303 -6.05 -4.59 15.88
N ALA A 304 -5.43 -3.42 15.73
CA ALA A 304 -6.12 -2.18 15.43
C ALA A 304 -6.77 -2.20 14.04
N VAL A 305 -6.20 -2.95 13.09
CA VAL A 305 -6.75 -3.13 11.74
C VAL A 305 -8.15 -3.76 11.78
N HIS A 306 -8.40 -4.69 12.71
CA HIS A 306 -9.67 -5.40 12.85
C HIS A 306 -10.74 -4.62 13.63
N VAL A 307 -10.41 -3.47 14.20
CA VAL A 307 -11.33 -2.61 14.98
C VAL A 307 -11.55 -1.24 14.34
N MET A 308 -11.28 -1.11 13.05
CA MET A 308 -11.60 0.11 12.31
C MET A 308 -13.12 0.38 12.34
N PRO A 309 -13.55 1.67 12.40
CA PRO A 309 -14.96 1.99 12.25
C PRO A 309 -15.52 1.44 10.94
N THR A 310 -16.63 0.74 11.01
CA THR A 310 -17.32 0.18 9.86
C THR A 310 -18.64 0.91 9.61
N LYS A 311 -19.09 0.86 8.38
CA LYS A 311 -20.45 1.18 8.00
C LYS A 311 -20.95 0.07 7.09
N ASP A 312 -22.04 -0.58 7.46
CA ASP A 312 -22.59 -1.74 6.75
C ASP A 312 -21.53 -2.85 6.51
N GLY A 313 -20.63 -3.07 7.51
CA GLY A 313 -19.53 -4.02 7.46
C GLY A 313 -18.26 -3.52 6.73
N TRP A 314 -18.31 -2.39 6.01
CA TRP A 314 -17.16 -1.83 5.30
C TRP A 314 -16.39 -0.82 6.15
N ALA A 315 -15.09 -0.97 6.20
CA ALA A 315 -14.21 -0.03 6.88
C ALA A 315 -14.21 1.34 6.18
N VAL A 316 -14.30 2.39 6.99
CA VAL A 316 -14.20 3.77 6.50
C VAL A 316 -12.73 4.09 6.25
N MET A 317 -12.33 4.07 4.97
CA MET A 317 -10.95 4.33 4.58
C MET A 317 -10.57 5.81 4.80
N PRO A 318 -9.32 6.07 5.24
CA PRO A 318 -8.81 7.42 5.36
C PRO A 318 -8.76 8.14 4.00
N SER A 319 -9.11 9.41 3.97
CA SER A 319 -9.06 10.23 2.76
C SER A 319 -7.66 10.75 2.41
N ASP A 320 -6.70 10.57 3.31
CA ASP A 320 -5.32 11.07 3.23
C ASP A 320 -4.28 9.96 2.96
N ILE A 321 -4.72 8.84 2.35
CA ILE A 321 -3.79 7.81 1.89
C ILE A 321 -2.79 8.42 0.90
N GLY A 322 -1.50 8.28 1.22
CA GLY A 322 -0.41 8.84 0.43
C GLY A 322 -0.10 10.32 0.71
N ASP A 323 -0.86 10.98 1.59
CA ASP A 323 -0.63 12.37 2.04
C ASP A 323 -0.90 12.48 3.55
N TYR A 324 -0.05 11.84 4.34
CA TYR A 324 -0.30 11.64 5.77
C TYR A 324 0.12 12.83 6.64
N GLY A 325 0.97 13.73 6.13
CA GLY A 325 1.57 14.79 6.94
C GLY A 325 2.25 14.19 8.20
N THR A 326 1.81 14.65 9.38
CA THR A 326 2.29 14.12 10.68
C THR A 326 1.36 13.06 11.28
N ASP A 327 0.41 12.50 10.52
CA ASP A 327 -0.43 11.39 10.98
C ASP A 327 0.31 10.04 10.85
N TYR A 328 1.31 9.86 11.70
CA TYR A 328 2.16 8.65 11.68
C TYR A 328 1.36 7.37 11.97
N VAL A 329 0.27 7.46 12.73
CA VAL A 329 -0.58 6.31 13.06
C VAL A 329 -1.33 5.84 11.81
N ASN A 330 -1.92 6.78 11.06
CA ASN A 330 -2.58 6.44 9.81
C ASN A 330 -1.58 5.90 8.78
N ARG A 331 -0.42 6.56 8.66
CA ARG A 331 0.67 6.12 7.78
C ARG A 331 1.13 4.69 8.09
N ALA A 332 1.39 4.37 9.37
CA ALA A 332 1.76 3.02 9.78
C ALA A 332 0.64 2.01 9.55
N GLY A 333 -0.62 2.38 9.84
CA GLY A 333 -1.78 1.53 9.61
C GLY A 333 -1.95 1.16 8.14
N ILE A 334 -1.85 2.12 7.22
CA ILE A 334 -1.93 1.84 5.77
C ILE A 334 -0.73 1.03 5.30
N ALA A 335 0.49 1.32 5.79
CA ALA A 335 1.66 0.50 5.47
C ALA A 335 1.50 -0.96 5.95
N PHE A 336 0.76 -1.19 7.04
CA PHE A 336 0.46 -2.52 7.56
C PHE A 336 -0.56 -3.27 6.69
N VAL A 337 -1.68 -2.62 6.30
CA VAL A 337 -2.81 -3.31 5.63
C VAL A 337 -2.74 -3.30 4.12
N GLY A 338 -2.03 -2.34 3.51
CA GLY A 338 -2.07 -2.10 2.08
C GLY A 338 -0.91 -1.24 1.60
N LEU A 339 0.34 -1.66 1.91
CA LEU A 339 1.52 -0.99 1.38
C LEU A 339 1.44 -0.87 -0.14
N GLY A 340 1.64 0.34 -0.67
CA GLY A 340 1.51 0.64 -2.08
C GLY A 340 0.09 1.03 -2.53
N ALA A 341 -0.85 1.20 -1.60
CA ALA A 341 -2.14 1.80 -1.90
C ALA A 341 -1.93 3.23 -2.44
N VAL A 342 -2.47 3.50 -3.63
CA VAL A 342 -2.38 4.82 -4.26
C VAL A 342 -3.41 5.78 -3.66
N GLN A 343 -3.31 7.07 -4.00
CA GLN A 343 -4.23 8.10 -3.49
C GLN A 343 -5.69 7.75 -3.80
N PRO A 344 -6.65 8.02 -2.89
CA PRO A 344 -8.07 7.69 -3.09
C PRO A 344 -8.69 8.26 -4.36
N ILE A 345 -8.16 9.39 -4.86
CA ILE A 345 -8.59 9.99 -6.12
C ILE A 345 -8.18 9.16 -7.35
N ASP A 346 -7.13 8.33 -7.23
CA ASP A 346 -6.72 7.40 -8.29
C ASP A 346 -7.40 6.04 -8.11
N VAL A 347 -7.43 5.50 -6.87
CA VAL A 347 -8.15 4.26 -6.54
C VAL A 347 -8.68 4.31 -5.12
N SER A 348 -9.99 4.09 -4.95
CA SER A 348 -10.59 3.91 -3.63
C SER A 348 -10.63 2.43 -3.26
N TYR A 349 -10.41 2.11 -1.97
CA TYR A 349 -10.26 0.76 -1.45
C TYR A 349 -11.22 0.48 -0.27
N PRO A 350 -12.53 0.38 -0.44
CA PRO A 350 -13.41 -0.13 0.61
C PRO A 350 -13.01 -1.57 1.01
N VAL A 351 -12.80 -1.80 2.30
CA VAL A 351 -12.43 -3.11 2.86
C VAL A 351 -13.50 -3.57 3.82
N ALA A 352 -13.94 -4.83 3.71
CA ALA A 352 -14.85 -5.44 4.67
C ALA A 352 -14.22 -6.68 5.30
N PHE A 353 -14.27 -6.74 6.63
CA PHE A 353 -13.91 -7.92 7.44
C PHE A 353 -15.17 -8.61 7.99
N ASN A 354 -16.28 -7.89 8.00
CA ASN A 354 -17.54 -8.26 8.59
C ASN A 354 -18.69 -8.15 7.58
N ASP A 355 -19.77 -8.85 7.83
CA ASP A 355 -21.00 -8.71 7.08
C ASP A 355 -21.80 -7.44 7.49
N SER A 356 -23.01 -7.27 6.96
CA SER A 356 -23.86 -6.10 7.24
C SER A 356 -24.40 -6.04 8.67
N GLU A 357 -24.28 -7.12 9.43
CA GLU A 357 -24.66 -7.21 10.86
C GLU A 357 -23.44 -7.06 11.79
N ASP A 358 -22.28 -6.69 11.22
CA ASP A 358 -20.97 -6.52 11.88
C ASP A 358 -20.41 -7.85 12.45
N GLU A 359 -20.84 -8.99 11.90
CA GLU A 359 -20.28 -10.31 12.22
C GLU A 359 -19.15 -10.68 11.27
N PRO A 360 -18.02 -11.24 11.75
CA PRO A 360 -16.91 -11.65 10.90
C PRO A 360 -17.34 -12.61 9.80
N PHE A 361 -16.81 -12.44 8.59
CA PHE A 361 -17.04 -13.40 7.52
C PHE A 361 -16.54 -14.78 7.90
N ASP A 362 -17.36 -15.81 7.64
CA ASP A 362 -17.07 -17.22 7.86
C ASP A 362 -17.21 -18.00 6.55
N GLY A 363 -16.13 -18.65 6.12
CA GLY A 363 -16.10 -19.43 4.89
C GLY A 363 -17.12 -20.58 4.82
N ALA A 364 -17.58 -21.08 5.98
CA ALA A 364 -18.66 -22.07 6.04
C ALA A 364 -20.05 -21.49 5.72
N SER A 365 -20.16 -20.17 5.59
CA SER A 365 -21.42 -19.46 5.34
C SER A 365 -21.52 -19.01 3.88
N ARG A 366 -22.73 -18.58 3.50
CA ARG A 366 -23.02 -18.04 2.17
C ARG A 366 -23.38 -16.56 2.32
N TYR A 367 -22.95 -15.75 1.38
CA TYR A 367 -23.18 -14.30 1.40
C TYR A 367 -23.60 -13.82 0.02
N VAL A 368 -24.36 -12.72 0.00
CA VAL A 368 -24.70 -11.97 -1.21
C VAL A 368 -24.33 -10.50 -1.01
N LEU A 369 -23.53 -9.98 -1.92
CA LEU A 369 -23.32 -8.55 -2.10
C LEU A 369 -24.19 -8.11 -3.27
N ARG A 370 -25.23 -7.29 -2.98
CA ARG A 370 -26.14 -6.78 -3.99
C ARG A 370 -25.93 -5.29 -4.22
N PHE A 371 -25.72 -4.93 -5.45
CA PHE A 371 -25.78 -3.55 -5.92
C PHE A 371 -27.12 -3.31 -6.60
N ASP A 372 -27.90 -2.39 -6.12
CA ASP A 372 -29.05 -1.91 -6.85
C ASP A 372 -28.57 -1.14 -8.11
N ARG A 373 -29.42 -1.00 -9.12
CA ARG A 373 -29.05 -0.46 -10.42
C ARG A 373 -28.35 0.92 -10.35
N ASP A 374 -28.80 1.77 -9.46
CA ASP A 374 -28.32 3.12 -9.22
C ASP A 374 -27.21 3.18 -8.14
N GLN A 375 -26.84 2.04 -7.58
CA GLN A 375 -25.81 1.90 -6.56
C GLN A 375 -24.54 1.20 -7.05
N LEU A 376 -24.42 0.90 -8.33
CA LEU A 376 -23.17 0.39 -8.90
C LEU A 376 -22.03 1.38 -8.59
N PRO A 377 -20.80 0.91 -8.32
CA PRO A 377 -19.67 1.78 -7.96
C PRO A 377 -19.41 2.86 -9.03
N PRO A 378 -19.54 4.15 -8.69
CA PRO A 378 -19.37 5.24 -9.66
C PRO A 378 -17.88 5.47 -9.93
N THR A 379 -17.47 5.15 -11.15
CA THR A 379 -16.08 5.20 -11.61
C THR A 379 -15.98 5.65 -13.05
N LYS A 380 -14.84 6.25 -13.41
CA LYS A 380 -14.50 6.59 -14.80
C LYS A 380 -13.73 5.48 -15.52
N VAL A 381 -13.32 4.41 -14.80
CA VAL A 381 -12.47 3.37 -15.39
C VAL A 381 -13.06 1.99 -15.19
N ILE A 382 -12.98 1.45 -13.96
CA ILE A 382 -13.40 0.08 -13.63
C ILE A 382 -13.53 -0.09 -12.13
N TRP A 383 -14.26 -1.08 -11.70
CA TRP A 383 -14.31 -1.51 -10.31
C TRP A 383 -14.32 -3.05 -10.20
N SER A 384 -13.90 -3.56 -9.04
CA SER A 384 -13.91 -4.98 -8.72
C SER A 384 -14.09 -5.23 -7.23
N VAL A 385 -14.49 -6.46 -6.89
CA VAL A 385 -14.50 -7.00 -5.53
C VAL A 385 -13.59 -8.20 -5.49
N SER A 386 -12.57 -8.17 -4.66
CA SER A 386 -11.59 -9.25 -4.46
C SER A 386 -11.75 -9.89 -3.09
N ILE A 387 -11.39 -11.18 -2.96
CA ILE A 387 -11.42 -11.93 -1.71
C ILE A 387 -10.01 -12.37 -1.30
N TYR A 388 -9.73 -12.30 0.00
CA TYR A 388 -8.44 -12.67 0.58
C TYR A 388 -8.62 -13.44 1.89
N ASP A 389 -7.60 -14.24 2.24
CA ASP A 389 -7.46 -14.82 3.57
C ASP A 389 -7.21 -13.71 4.63
N PRO A 390 -7.19 -14.03 5.93
CA PRO A 390 -6.93 -13.03 6.98
C PRO A 390 -5.60 -12.30 6.80
N ASP A 391 -4.59 -12.95 6.24
CA ASP A 391 -3.25 -12.39 6.01
C ASP A 391 -3.18 -11.49 4.76
N GLY A 392 -4.25 -11.44 3.96
CA GLY A 392 -4.36 -10.63 2.77
C GLY A 392 -3.87 -11.29 1.49
N PHE A 393 -3.84 -12.61 1.43
CA PHE A 393 -3.44 -13.37 0.25
C PHE A 393 -4.62 -14.09 -0.38
N TYR A 394 -4.51 -14.43 -1.66
CA TYR A 394 -5.56 -15.18 -2.36
C TYR A 394 -5.72 -16.58 -1.81
N VAL A 395 -6.97 -17.02 -1.68
CA VAL A 395 -7.31 -18.40 -1.29
C VAL A 395 -7.42 -19.27 -2.53
N PRO A 396 -6.62 -20.35 -2.66
CA PRO A 396 -6.73 -21.28 -3.80
C PRO A 396 -8.15 -21.80 -3.94
N ASN A 397 -8.66 -21.84 -5.17
CA ASN A 397 -9.97 -22.40 -5.47
C ASN A 397 -9.98 -23.06 -6.86
N SER A 398 -10.99 -23.90 -7.14
CA SER A 398 -11.06 -24.78 -8.28
C SER A 398 -11.12 -24.08 -9.65
N ILE A 399 -11.49 -22.79 -9.68
CA ILE A 399 -11.63 -21.99 -10.90
C ILE A 399 -10.63 -20.84 -10.99
N ASN A 400 -9.66 -20.77 -10.07
CA ASN A 400 -8.66 -19.70 -9.97
C ASN A 400 -9.27 -18.28 -10.07
N ARG A 401 -10.42 -18.08 -9.43
CA ARG A 401 -11.13 -16.81 -9.41
C ARG A 401 -10.98 -16.16 -8.04
N TYR A 402 -10.35 -15.00 -7.97
CA TYR A 402 -10.06 -14.28 -6.73
C TYR A 402 -10.71 -12.91 -6.68
N ASN A 403 -11.32 -12.48 -7.81
CA ASN A 403 -12.13 -11.26 -7.89
C ASN A 403 -13.32 -11.44 -8.83
N LEU A 404 -14.28 -10.53 -8.70
CA LEU A 404 -15.27 -10.22 -9.70
C LEU A 404 -15.07 -8.77 -10.14
N SER A 405 -14.84 -8.55 -11.42
CA SER A 405 -14.55 -7.23 -12.00
C SER A 405 -15.59 -6.84 -13.03
N ALA A 406 -15.85 -5.55 -13.19
CA ALA A 406 -16.81 -5.02 -14.14
C ALA A 406 -16.48 -5.35 -15.61
N TRP A 407 -15.25 -5.76 -15.95
CA TRP A 407 -14.90 -6.25 -17.29
C TRP A 407 -15.31 -7.71 -17.53
N MET A 408 -15.64 -8.46 -16.47
CA MET A 408 -16.08 -9.86 -16.60
C MET A 408 -17.53 -9.91 -17.11
N PRO A 409 -17.96 -11.05 -17.69
CA PRO A 409 -19.33 -11.23 -18.18
C PRO A 409 -20.30 -11.43 -17.00
N LEU A 410 -20.45 -10.41 -16.17
CA LEU A 410 -21.37 -10.44 -15.02
C LEU A 410 -22.82 -10.45 -15.51
N LYS A 411 -23.67 -11.24 -14.85
CA LYS A 411 -25.09 -11.35 -15.13
C LYS A 411 -25.88 -10.42 -14.23
N TYR A 412 -26.50 -9.40 -14.83
CA TYR A 412 -27.39 -8.50 -14.14
C TYR A 412 -28.80 -9.06 -14.04
N ASN A 413 -29.52 -8.71 -13.01
CA ASN A 413 -30.94 -9.03 -12.84
C ASN A 413 -31.81 -8.21 -13.81
N GLU A 414 -33.09 -8.59 -13.98
CA GLU A 414 -34.03 -7.89 -14.88
C GLU A 414 -34.25 -6.42 -14.50
N ASP A 415 -34.15 -6.09 -13.20
CA ASP A 415 -34.25 -4.72 -12.69
C ASP A 415 -32.97 -3.92 -12.84
N GLY A 416 -31.91 -4.52 -13.39
CA GLY A 416 -30.59 -3.90 -13.57
C GLY A 416 -29.68 -3.96 -12.35
N SER A 417 -30.11 -4.58 -11.25
CA SER A 417 -29.28 -4.84 -10.07
C SER A 417 -28.28 -5.97 -10.35
N LEU A 418 -27.25 -6.06 -9.52
CA LEU A 418 -26.19 -7.07 -9.61
C LEU A 418 -26.04 -7.78 -8.27
N ASP A 419 -26.21 -9.11 -8.28
CA ASP A 419 -25.94 -9.98 -7.14
C ASP A 419 -24.59 -10.67 -7.34
N MET A 420 -23.67 -10.56 -6.36
CA MET A 420 -22.44 -11.33 -6.27
C MET A 420 -22.58 -12.36 -5.16
N TYR A 421 -22.30 -13.64 -5.49
CA TYR A 421 -22.44 -14.77 -4.58
C TYR A 421 -21.07 -15.12 -4.00
N ILE A 422 -20.90 -14.98 -2.68
CA ILE A 422 -19.65 -15.21 -1.97
C ILE A 422 -19.83 -16.43 -1.10
N GLN A 423 -19.27 -17.56 -1.51
CA GLN A 423 -19.42 -18.86 -0.84
C GLN A 423 -18.41 -19.87 -1.37
N ALA A 424 -18.14 -20.95 -0.61
CA ALA A 424 -17.13 -21.96 -0.98
C ALA A 424 -17.53 -22.77 -2.20
N GLU A 425 -18.79 -23.21 -2.27
CA GLU A 425 -19.30 -24.04 -3.36
C GLU A 425 -19.99 -23.19 -4.44
N SER A 426 -20.02 -23.70 -5.68
CA SER A 426 -20.74 -23.04 -6.78
C SER A 426 -22.23 -22.81 -6.42
N PRO A 427 -22.76 -21.61 -6.65
CA PRO A 427 -24.18 -21.31 -6.46
C PRO A 427 -25.09 -21.90 -7.55
N GLY A 428 -24.52 -22.68 -8.48
CA GLY A 428 -25.18 -23.25 -9.64
C GLY A 428 -24.89 -22.50 -10.95
N VAL A 429 -25.06 -23.19 -12.07
CA VAL A 429 -24.66 -22.73 -13.42
C VAL A 429 -25.22 -21.34 -13.77
N ASP A 430 -26.45 -21.03 -13.39
CA ASP A 430 -27.07 -19.74 -13.72
C ASP A 430 -26.48 -18.55 -12.96
N LYS A 431 -25.76 -18.79 -11.88
CA LYS A 431 -25.19 -17.79 -10.97
C LYS A 431 -23.64 -17.79 -10.99
N GLU A 432 -23.03 -18.75 -11.67
CA GLU A 432 -21.57 -18.96 -11.62
C GLU A 432 -20.76 -17.80 -12.20
N SER A 433 -21.31 -17.01 -13.13
CA SER A 433 -20.66 -15.80 -13.65
C SER A 433 -20.41 -14.77 -12.54
N ASN A 434 -21.28 -14.74 -11.54
CA ASN A 434 -21.23 -13.79 -10.40
C ASN A 434 -20.74 -14.44 -9.09
N TRP A 435 -20.15 -15.65 -9.18
CA TRP A 435 -19.65 -16.36 -8.02
C TRP A 435 -18.20 -15.98 -7.71
N LEU A 436 -17.97 -15.55 -6.47
CA LEU A 436 -16.64 -15.32 -5.89
C LEU A 436 -16.38 -16.42 -4.85
N PRO A 437 -15.51 -17.41 -5.17
CA PRO A 437 -15.24 -18.52 -4.26
C PRO A 437 -14.62 -18.06 -2.95
N ALA A 438 -15.30 -18.35 -1.83
CA ALA A 438 -14.78 -18.17 -0.47
C ALA A 438 -14.00 -19.43 -0.02
N PRO A 439 -13.14 -19.33 1.02
CA PRO A 439 -12.57 -20.51 1.65
C PRO A 439 -13.68 -21.40 2.20
N ALA A 440 -13.43 -22.71 2.32
CA ALA A 440 -14.43 -23.65 2.86
C ALA A 440 -14.64 -23.51 4.39
N SER A 441 -13.73 -22.83 5.08
CA SER A 441 -13.79 -22.57 6.52
C SER A 441 -12.83 -21.47 6.90
N GLY A 442 -12.98 -20.93 8.12
CA GLY A 442 -12.18 -19.82 8.62
C GLY A 442 -12.66 -18.46 8.11
N THR A 443 -12.01 -17.41 8.55
CA THR A 443 -12.37 -16.04 8.18
C THR A 443 -11.74 -15.60 6.86
N PHE A 444 -12.33 -14.60 6.22
CA PHE A 444 -11.81 -13.96 5.03
C PHE A 444 -12.11 -12.47 5.04
N ASN A 445 -11.58 -11.73 4.09
CA ASN A 445 -11.91 -10.33 3.91
C ASN A 445 -12.14 -9.99 2.44
N LEU A 446 -12.88 -8.91 2.20
CA LEU A 446 -13.18 -8.39 0.87
C LEU A 446 -12.55 -7.03 0.69
N VAL A 447 -12.02 -6.78 -0.51
CA VAL A 447 -11.53 -5.47 -0.91
C VAL A 447 -12.19 -5.10 -2.23
N THR A 448 -12.90 -3.97 -2.22
CA THR A 448 -13.38 -3.35 -3.46
C THR A 448 -12.32 -2.38 -3.97
N ARG A 449 -12.09 -2.36 -5.28
CA ARG A 449 -11.27 -1.35 -5.94
C ARG A 449 -12.13 -0.55 -6.89
N ILE A 450 -12.10 0.77 -6.75
CA ILE A 450 -12.83 1.69 -7.61
C ILE A 450 -11.78 2.62 -8.24
N PHE A 451 -11.41 2.36 -9.49
CA PHE A 451 -10.36 3.09 -10.20
C PHE A 451 -10.90 4.41 -10.74
N TRP A 452 -10.20 5.50 -10.46
CA TRP A 452 -10.63 6.87 -10.77
C TRP A 452 -12.10 7.12 -10.38
N PRO A 453 -12.38 7.03 -9.07
CA PRO A 453 -13.74 7.16 -8.56
C PRO A 453 -14.32 8.54 -8.82
N ASP A 454 -15.64 8.63 -8.90
CA ASP A 454 -16.34 9.90 -8.90
C ASP A 454 -16.26 10.57 -7.51
N SER A 455 -16.58 11.87 -7.47
CA SER A 455 -16.54 12.65 -6.22
C SER A 455 -17.44 12.07 -5.13
N SER A 456 -18.55 11.43 -5.49
CA SER A 456 -19.48 10.82 -4.54
C SER A 456 -18.86 9.68 -3.70
N VAL A 457 -17.84 8.99 -4.24
CA VAL A 457 -17.07 8.01 -3.47
C VAL A 457 -16.12 8.73 -2.51
N LEU A 458 -15.47 9.79 -2.98
CA LEU A 458 -14.46 10.52 -2.22
C LEU A 458 -15.05 11.33 -1.06
N ASP A 459 -16.25 11.86 -1.23
CA ASP A 459 -16.98 12.63 -0.20
C ASP A 459 -17.90 11.76 0.66
N ASN A 460 -17.92 10.43 0.40
CA ASN A 460 -18.75 9.44 1.09
C ASN A 460 -20.26 9.65 0.96
N THR A 461 -20.75 10.34 -0.10
CA THR A 461 -22.17 10.41 -0.43
C THR A 461 -22.67 9.13 -1.09
N TRP A 462 -21.81 8.44 -1.87
CA TRP A 462 -22.00 7.05 -2.27
C TRP A 462 -21.30 6.11 -1.28
N GLN A 463 -21.89 4.95 -1.05
CA GLN A 463 -21.38 3.97 -0.10
C GLN A 463 -21.59 2.55 -0.61
N MET A 464 -20.67 1.68 -0.24
CA MET A 464 -20.78 0.24 -0.50
C MET A 464 -22.03 -0.32 0.18
N PRO A 465 -22.84 -1.13 -0.52
CA PRO A 465 -23.91 -1.89 0.11
C PRO A 465 -23.35 -2.98 1.03
N GLY A 466 -24.07 -3.26 2.12
CA GLY A 466 -23.68 -4.29 3.08
C GLY A 466 -23.73 -5.70 2.46
N VAL A 467 -22.76 -6.52 2.82
CA VAL A 467 -22.71 -7.95 2.45
C VAL A 467 -23.62 -8.74 3.37
N LYS A 468 -24.64 -9.39 2.83
CA LYS A 468 -25.66 -10.08 3.64
C LYS A 468 -25.39 -11.58 3.71
N LYS A 469 -25.38 -12.14 4.91
CA LYS A 469 -25.40 -13.57 5.13
C LYS A 469 -26.74 -14.15 4.67
N VAL A 470 -26.70 -15.24 3.91
CA VAL A 470 -27.89 -15.94 3.42
C VAL A 470 -27.89 -17.38 3.91
N GLN A 471 -29.10 -17.95 4.05
CA GLN A 471 -29.28 -19.31 4.56
C GLN A 471 -28.85 -20.36 3.52
#